data_08c858313a7904846540acabc6c24997
#
_entry.id   08c858313a7904846540acabc6c24997
#
_cell.length_a   1.000
_cell.length_b   1.000
_cell.length_c   1.000
_cell.angle_alpha   90.00
_cell.angle_beta   90.00
_cell.angle_gamma   90.00
#
_symmetry.space_group_name_H-M   'P 1'
#
loop_
_entity.id
_entity.type
_entity.pdbx_description
1 polymer ?
#
loop_
_entity_poly.entity_id
_entity_poly.type
_entity_poly.pdbx_seq_one_letter_code
_entity_poly.pdbx_strand_id
1 'polypeptide(L)'
;MANDKPISPPTKQWATVPPRELIRRRFFPDMTLVTHEGKKVRLYEDLFKDRCVTVNFFYARCQGICSPITTNLLRVQSLLHDRVGRDIFMYSFTLKPDEDSPEALAEYAKERKVGPGWTFLTGKPADLERLRRSLGFTDPDPARDADKTNHTGMVRYGNEGRQLWAAFPGTSKAEAIAKSILWVAWPQNGAHGATKI
;
A
#
# COMPACT_ATOMS: atom_id res chain seq x y z
N MET A 1 -45.86 13.15 28.51
CA MET A 1 -44.97 14.26 28.12
C MET A 1 -43.57 13.68 28.09
N ALA A 2 -43.05 13.41 26.90
CA ALA A 2 -41.71 12.89 26.73
C ALA A 2 -40.70 14.00 27.01
N ASN A 3 -39.74 13.69 27.88
CA ASN A 3 -38.69 14.59 28.33
C ASN A 3 -37.57 14.60 27.27
N ASP A 4 -37.73 15.39 26.22
CA ASP A 4 -36.71 15.61 25.19
C ASP A 4 -35.57 16.43 25.80
N LYS A 5 -34.62 15.79 26.44
CA LYS A 5 -33.34 16.40 26.76
C LYS A 5 -32.56 16.65 25.45
N PRO A 6 -32.11 17.88 25.20
CA PRO A 6 -31.28 18.17 24.03
C PRO A 6 -30.02 17.31 24.09
N ILE A 7 -29.68 16.68 22.95
CA ILE A 7 -28.47 15.91 22.78
C ILE A 7 -27.30 16.91 22.84
N SER A 8 -26.54 16.87 23.94
CA SER A 8 -25.34 17.70 24.07
C SER A 8 -24.29 17.26 23.04
N PRO A 9 -23.61 18.20 22.36
CA PRO A 9 -22.52 17.83 21.46
C PRO A 9 -21.42 17.10 22.25
N PRO A 10 -20.70 16.17 21.62
CA PRO A 10 -19.64 15.39 22.26
C PRO A 10 -18.60 16.34 22.88
N THR A 11 -18.16 16.00 24.07
CA THR A 11 -17.23 16.77 24.87
C THR A 11 -15.93 17.10 24.13
N LYS A 12 -15.32 18.25 24.42
CA LYS A 12 -14.13 18.87 23.81
C LYS A 12 -12.93 17.96 23.47
N GLN A 13 -12.86 16.74 23.99
CA GLN A 13 -11.76 15.80 23.76
C GLN A 13 -11.65 15.30 22.31
N TRP A 14 -12.74 15.30 21.55
CA TRP A 14 -12.73 14.88 20.13
C TRP A 14 -12.29 15.98 19.17
N ALA A 15 -12.31 17.25 19.62
CA ALA A 15 -11.94 18.40 18.81
C ALA A 15 -10.43 18.64 18.70
N THR A 16 -9.60 17.85 19.39
CA THR A 16 -8.15 18.10 19.49
C THR A 16 -7.30 17.29 18.53
N VAL A 17 -7.83 16.23 17.91
CA VAL A 17 -7.06 15.40 16.96
C VAL A 17 -7.55 15.70 15.55
N PRO A 18 -6.69 16.18 14.64
CA PRO A 18 -7.06 16.41 13.26
C PRO A 18 -7.59 15.13 12.59
N PRO A 19 -8.60 15.22 11.70
CA PRO A 19 -9.18 14.05 11.02
C PRO A 19 -8.12 13.18 10.31
N ARG A 20 -7.12 13.79 9.69
CA ARG A 20 -5.98 13.08 9.06
C ARG A 20 -5.24 12.20 10.06
N GLU A 21 -5.03 12.70 11.29
CA GLU A 21 -4.33 11.93 12.31
C GLU A 21 -5.17 10.74 12.82
N LEU A 22 -6.49 10.88 12.91
CA LEU A 22 -7.39 9.77 13.23
C LEU A 22 -7.32 8.68 12.16
N ILE A 23 -7.35 9.07 10.88
CA ILE A 23 -7.21 8.16 9.74
C ILE A 23 -5.83 7.50 9.77
N ARG A 24 -4.75 8.28 9.99
CA ARG A 24 -3.40 7.76 10.13
C ARG A 24 -3.33 6.64 11.18
N ARG A 25 -3.77 6.92 12.40
CA ARG A 25 -3.73 5.95 13.51
C ARG A 25 -4.52 4.68 13.23
N ARG A 26 -5.61 4.80 12.48
CA ARG A 26 -6.47 3.67 12.14
C ARG A 26 -5.85 2.77 11.08
N PHE A 27 -5.28 3.35 10.03
CA PHE A 27 -4.81 2.60 8.84
C PHE A 27 -3.31 2.37 8.80
N PHE A 28 -2.53 3.18 9.48
CA PHE A 28 -1.06 3.12 9.46
C PHE A 28 -0.53 2.93 10.88
N PRO A 29 -0.49 1.71 11.40
CA PRO A 29 0.05 1.44 12.73
C PRO A 29 1.52 1.83 12.82
N ASP A 30 1.94 2.33 13.99
CA ASP A 30 3.35 2.65 14.23
C ASP A 30 4.16 1.36 14.26
N MET A 31 5.08 1.22 13.29
CA MET A 31 5.98 0.07 13.19
C MET A 31 7.22 0.43 12.39
N THR A 32 8.28 -0.32 12.62
CA THR A 32 9.52 -0.28 11.85
C THR A 32 9.62 -1.54 11.01
N LEU A 33 9.89 -1.37 9.73
CA LEU A 33 10.08 -2.41 8.73
C LEU A 33 11.51 -2.39 8.21
N VAL A 34 11.88 -3.42 7.46
CA VAL A 34 13.18 -3.51 6.81
C VAL A 34 12.96 -3.64 5.30
N THR A 35 13.63 -2.80 4.53
CA THR A 35 13.59 -2.88 3.06
C THR A 35 14.48 -4.01 2.55
N HIS A 36 14.28 -4.43 1.30
CA HIS A 36 15.17 -5.39 0.63
C HIS A 36 16.63 -4.89 0.49
N GLU A 37 16.89 -3.62 0.71
CA GLU A 37 18.23 -3.04 0.80
C GLU A 37 18.81 -3.08 2.22
N GLY A 38 18.11 -3.70 3.20
CA GLY A 38 18.53 -3.78 4.60
C GLY A 38 18.28 -2.50 5.41
N LYS A 39 17.61 -1.49 4.86
CA LYS A 39 17.33 -0.22 5.57
C LYS A 39 16.12 -0.37 6.49
N LYS A 40 16.24 0.11 7.74
CA LYS A 40 15.10 0.25 8.66
C LYS A 40 14.32 1.50 8.31
N VAL A 41 13.00 1.35 8.19
CA VAL A 41 12.08 2.44 7.82
C VAL A 41 10.85 2.41 8.71
N ARG A 42 10.35 3.58 9.08
CA ARG A 42 9.07 3.73 9.79
C ARG A 42 7.94 3.75 8.76
N LEU A 43 6.94 2.92 8.99
CA LEU A 43 5.85 2.72 8.03
C LEU A 43 5.26 4.04 7.53
N TYR A 44 4.72 4.86 8.42
CA TYR A 44 4.02 6.07 7.99
C TYR A 44 4.98 7.18 7.56
N GLU A 45 5.92 7.55 8.43
CA GLU A 45 6.76 8.72 8.22
C GLU A 45 7.68 8.61 7.00
N ASP A 46 8.22 7.39 6.74
CA ASP A 46 9.23 7.20 5.71
C ASP A 46 8.63 6.65 4.40
N LEU A 47 7.43 5.99 4.44
CA LEU A 47 6.87 5.35 3.26
C LEU A 47 5.56 5.98 2.76
N PHE A 48 4.70 6.47 3.64
CA PHE A 48 3.34 6.88 3.25
C PHE A 48 3.08 8.38 3.29
N LYS A 49 3.61 9.06 4.31
CA LYS A 49 3.31 10.47 4.57
C LYS A 49 3.59 11.35 3.36
N ASP A 50 2.54 12.08 2.92
CA ASP A 50 2.58 13.01 1.79
C ASP A 50 3.00 12.37 0.44
N ARG A 51 2.86 11.04 0.30
CA ARG A 51 3.26 10.32 -0.92
C ARG A 51 2.08 9.75 -1.69
N CYS A 52 2.29 9.60 -2.99
CA CYS A 52 1.48 8.73 -3.82
C CYS A 52 2.12 7.34 -3.86
N VAL A 53 1.36 6.32 -3.49
CA VAL A 53 1.89 4.98 -3.30
C VAL A 53 1.02 3.91 -3.95
N THR A 54 1.64 2.78 -4.31
CA THR A 54 0.94 1.52 -4.52
C THR A 54 1.37 0.51 -3.47
N VAL A 55 0.45 -0.33 -3.05
CA VAL A 55 0.66 -1.33 -2.00
C VAL A 55 0.08 -2.66 -2.43
N ASN A 56 0.86 -3.72 -2.28
CA ASN A 56 0.38 -5.09 -2.37
C ASN A 56 1.08 -5.98 -1.35
N PHE A 57 0.47 -7.11 -1.06
CA PHE A 57 1.06 -8.18 -0.27
C PHE A 57 1.43 -9.36 -1.18
N PHE A 58 2.55 -10.01 -0.89
CA PHE A 58 3.09 -11.10 -1.68
C PHE A 58 4.01 -11.99 -0.82
N TYR A 59 4.62 -13.00 -1.39
CA TYR A 59 5.81 -13.68 -0.85
C TYR A 59 6.69 -14.18 -2.00
N ALA A 60 8.01 -14.21 -1.81
CA ALA A 60 8.97 -14.38 -2.90
C ALA A 60 8.86 -15.75 -3.62
N ARG A 61 8.63 -16.83 -2.86
CA ARG A 61 8.51 -18.20 -3.40
C ARG A 61 7.08 -18.62 -3.75
N CYS A 62 6.23 -17.65 -4.10
CA CYS A 62 4.85 -17.92 -4.49
C CYS A 62 4.77 -18.62 -5.85
N GLN A 63 4.18 -19.81 -5.88
CA GLN A 63 3.89 -20.54 -7.11
C GLN A 63 2.51 -20.21 -7.71
N GLY A 64 1.74 -19.36 -7.04
CA GLY A 64 0.38 -18.97 -7.41
C GLY A 64 0.27 -17.58 -8.03
N ILE A 65 -0.66 -16.80 -7.52
CA ILE A 65 -1.08 -15.50 -8.06
C ILE A 65 -0.03 -14.38 -7.94
N CYS A 66 0.96 -14.48 -7.03
CA CYS A 66 1.95 -13.42 -6.85
C CYS A 66 2.81 -13.21 -8.10
N SER A 67 3.19 -14.28 -8.79
CA SER A 67 4.04 -14.18 -9.98
C SER A 67 3.37 -13.43 -11.13
N PRO A 68 2.12 -13.75 -11.53
CA PRO A 68 1.38 -12.94 -12.51
C PRO A 68 1.19 -11.49 -12.08
N ILE A 69 0.88 -11.24 -10.81
CA ILE A 69 0.70 -9.87 -10.29
C ILE A 69 2.00 -9.10 -10.36
N THR A 70 3.11 -9.67 -9.90
CA THR A 70 4.42 -8.99 -9.99
C THR A 70 4.79 -8.68 -11.44
N THR A 71 4.56 -9.63 -12.37
CA THR A 71 4.81 -9.42 -13.80
C THR A 71 3.94 -8.26 -14.34
N ASN A 72 2.67 -8.20 -13.92
CA ASN A 72 1.79 -7.11 -14.32
C ASN A 72 2.22 -5.77 -13.73
N LEU A 73 2.63 -5.75 -12.45
CA LEU A 73 3.13 -4.55 -11.79
C LEU A 73 4.44 -4.04 -12.38
N LEU A 74 5.30 -4.91 -12.95
CA LEU A 74 6.47 -4.50 -13.74
C LEU A 74 6.04 -3.72 -14.99
N ARG A 75 4.96 -4.14 -15.66
CA ARG A 75 4.39 -3.36 -16.77
C ARG A 75 3.83 -2.03 -16.30
N VAL A 76 3.15 -2.00 -15.15
CA VAL A 76 2.67 -0.75 -14.53
C VAL A 76 3.85 0.18 -14.23
N GLN A 77 4.93 -0.33 -13.63
CA GLN A 77 6.14 0.44 -13.37
C GLN A 77 6.71 1.04 -14.66
N SER A 78 6.81 0.24 -15.73
CA SER A 78 7.27 0.71 -17.04
C SER A 78 6.37 1.79 -17.61
N LEU A 79 5.04 1.68 -17.50
CA LEU A 79 4.08 2.68 -17.99
C LEU A 79 4.11 3.99 -17.19
N LEU A 80 4.46 3.94 -15.91
CA LEU A 80 4.61 5.11 -15.05
C LEU A 80 5.97 5.82 -15.23
N HIS A 81 6.92 5.17 -15.92
CA HIS A 81 8.24 5.70 -16.26
C HIS A 81 8.99 6.32 -15.08
N ASP A 82 9.59 7.49 -15.30
CA ASP A 82 10.38 8.28 -14.35
C ASP A 82 9.59 8.81 -13.14
N ARG A 83 8.28 8.63 -13.12
CA ARG A 83 7.46 8.99 -11.97
C ARG A 83 7.64 8.01 -10.80
N VAL A 84 7.94 6.74 -11.09
CA VAL A 84 8.24 5.76 -10.02
C VAL A 84 9.62 6.05 -9.43
N GLY A 85 9.64 6.29 -8.12
CA GLY A 85 10.86 6.72 -7.39
C GLY A 85 11.00 8.24 -7.28
N ARG A 86 10.20 9.02 -8.00
CA ARG A 86 10.18 10.48 -7.90
C ARG A 86 8.98 10.99 -7.08
N ASP A 87 7.78 10.70 -7.52
CA ASP A 87 6.52 11.16 -6.93
C ASP A 87 5.49 10.03 -6.76
N ILE A 88 5.75 8.86 -7.31
CA ILE A 88 4.99 7.63 -7.10
C ILE A 88 5.93 6.57 -6.55
N PHE A 89 5.54 5.87 -5.48
CA PHE A 89 6.34 4.83 -4.85
C PHE A 89 5.55 3.52 -4.81
N MET A 90 6.23 2.41 -5.09
CA MET A 90 5.62 1.09 -5.06
C MET A 90 6.14 0.30 -3.87
N TYR A 91 5.25 -0.29 -3.09
CA TYR A 91 5.60 -1.06 -1.89
C TYR A 91 4.95 -2.43 -1.93
N SER A 92 5.78 -3.47 -1.79
CA SER A 92 5.34 -4.85 -1.67
C SER A 92 5.76 -5.39 -0.30
N PHE A 93 4.77 -5.76 0.52
CA PHE A 93 4.98 -6.29 1.87
C PHE A 93 4.89 -7.81 1.85
N THR A 94 5.86 -8.49 2.49
CA THR A 94 5.80 -9.95 2.53
C THR A 94 4.71 -10.47 3.46
N LEU A 95 4.10 -11.60 3.06
CA LEU A 95 3.20 -12.41 3.88
C LEU A 95 3.94 -13.49 4.68
N LYS A 96 5.22 -13.74 4.35
CA LYS A 96 6.05 -14.78 4.95
C LYS A 96 7.40 -14.23 5.41
N PRO A 97 7.42 -13.35 6.41
CA PRO A 97 8.66 -12.71 6.86
C PRO A 97 9.71 -13.69 7.39
N ASP A 98 9.31 -14.89 7.83
CA ASP A 98 10.23 -15.92 8.28
C ASP A 98 10.99 -16.58 7.12
N GLU A 99 10.46 -16.52 5.90
CA GLU A 99 11.07 -17.04 4.68
C GLU A 99 11.71 -15.91 3.83
N ASP A 100 11.16 -14.72 3.89
CA ASP A 100 11.51 -13.56 3.06
C ASP A 100 12.39 -12.58 3.85
N SER A 101 13.67 -12.95 4.05
CA SER A 101 14.67 -12.03 4.60
C SER A 101 14.93 -10.86 3.64
N PRO A 102 15.55 -9.74 4.10
CA PRO A 102 15.94 -8.65 3.21
C PRO A 102 16.76 -9.12 2.00
N GLU A 103 17.68 -10.07 2.21
CA GLU A 103 18.53 -10.63 1.16
C GLU A 103 17.72 -11.44 0.16
N ALA A 104 16.78 -12.28 0.62
CA ALA A 104 15.88 -13.04 -0.25
C ALA A 104 14.99 -12.11 -1.09
N LEU A 105 14.51 -11.02 -0.49
CA LEU A 105 13.74 -10.00 -1.19
C LEU A 105 14.59 -9.21 -2.19
N ALA A 106 15.86 -8.96 -1.89
CA ALA A 106 16.79 -8.31 -2.82
C ALA A 106 17.08 -9.20 -4.04
N GLU A 107 17.29 -10.50 -3.81
CA GLU A 107 17.46 -11.48 -4.89
C GLU A 107 16.21 -11.55 -5.78
N TYR A 108 15.03 -11.65 -5.17
CA TYR A 108 13.75 -11.62 -5.88
C TYR A 108 13.59 -10.38 -6.76
N ALA A 109 13.88 -9.18 -6.20
CA ALA A 109 13.81 -7.93 -6.93
C ALA A 109 14.77 -7.90 -8.13
N LYS A 110 16.01 -8.38 -7.92
CA LYS A 110 17.04 -8.50 -8.97
C LYS A 110 16.64 -9.45 -10.09
N GLU A 111 16.19 -10.67 -9.74
CA GLU A 111 15.73 -11.66 -10.71
C GLU A 111 14.59 -11.15 -11.58
N ARG A 112 13.66 -10.41 -10.99
CA ARG A 112 12.50 -9.83 -11.67
C ARG A 112 12.84 -8.52 -12.39
N LYS A 113 14.07 -8.03 -12.30
CA LYS A 113 14.52 -6.76 -12.90
C LYS A 113 13.65 -5.59 -12.46
N VAL A 114 13.31 -5.55 -11.18
CA VAL A 114 12.54 -4.46 -10.58
C VAL A 114 13.33 -3.16 -10.67
N GLY A 115 12.71 -2.12 -11.20
CA GLY A 115 13.32 -0.80 -11.33
C GLY A 115 13.31 0.01 -10.02
N PRO A 116 13.98 1.16 -9.98
CA PRO A 116 14.00 2.04 -8.82
C PRO A 116 12.60 2.51 -8.43
N GLY A 117 12.41 2.84 -7.15
CA GLY A 117 11.13 3.34 -6.62
C GLY A 117 10.12 2.25 -6.28
N TRP A 118 10.44 0.98 -6.51
CA TRP A 118 9.67 -0.15 -6.02
C TRP A 118 10.46 -0.87 -4.93
N THR A 119 9.95 -0.84 -3.70
CA THR A 119 10.59 -1.38 -2.50
C THR A 119 9.84 -2.59 -1.98
N PHE A 120 10.57 -3.67 -1.72
CA PHE A 120 10.07 -4.85 -1.02
C PHE A 120 10.40 -4.73 0.46
N LEU A 121 9.47 -5.14 1.31
CA LEU A 121 9.52 -4.88 2.75
C LEU A 121 9.20 -6.15 3.54
N THR A 122 10.00 -6.36 4.57
CA THR A 122 9.82 -7.40 5.57
C THR A 122 9.82 -6.79 6.97
N GLY A 123 9.52 -7.58 7.99
CA GLY A 123 9.48 -7.11 9.38
C GLY A 123 8.96 -8.19 10.32
N LYS A 124 8.58 -7.80 11.52
CA LYS A 124 8.01 -8.75 12.48
C LYS A 124 6.68 -9.32 11.95
N PRO A 125 6.44 -10.64 12.05
CA PRO A 125 5.20 -11.26 11.57
C PRO A 125 3.94 -10.59 12.11
N ALA A 126 3.89 -10.26 13.39
CA ALA A 126 2.75 -9.60 14.01
C ALA A 126 2.49 -8.18 13.46
N ASP A 127 3.56 -7.43 13.15
CA ASP A 127 3.45 -6.10 12.59
C ASP A 127 2.91 -6.15 11.15
N LEU A 128 3.43 -7.05 10.32
CA LEU A 128 2.96 -7.25 8.95
C LEU A 128 1.51 -7.74 8.89
N GLU A 129 1.11 -8.63 9.78
CA GLU A 129 -0.28 -9.08 9.88
C GLU A 129 -1.21 -7.94 10.33
N ARG A 130 -0.78 -7.12 11.28
CA ARG A 130 -1.52 -5.92 11.71
C ARG A 130 -1.67 -4.93 10.55
N LEU A 131 -0.60 -4.69 9.78
CA LEU A 131 -0.63 -3.84 8.60
C LEU A 131 -1.58 -4.38 7.53
N ARG A 132 -1.48 -5.68 7.23
CA ARG A 132 -2.34 -6.35 6.27
C ARG A 132 -3.83 -6.12 6.60
N ARG A 133 -4.20 -6.34 7.85
CA ARG A 133 -5.57 -6.12 8.34
C ARG A 133 -5.99 -4.66 8.31
N SER A 134 -5.13 -3.75 8.78
CA SER A 134 -5.45 -2.32 8.82
C SER A 134 -5.67 -1.73 7.43
N LEU A 135 -4.94 -2.22 6.42
CA LEU A 135 -5.10 -1.81 5.03
C LEU A 135 -6.19 -2.60 4.29
N GLY A 136 -6.90 -3.54 4.96
CA GLY A 136 -8.03 -4.28 4.38
C GLY A 136 -7.62 -5.29 3.31
N PHE A 137 -6.46 -5.93 3.45
CA PHE A 137 -6.04 -7.08 2.64
C PHE A 137 -6.47 -8.39 3.31
N THR A 138 -7.72 -8.47 3.73
CA THR A 138 -8.30 -9.62 4.41
C THR A 138 -9.39 -10.24 3.55
N ASP A 139 -9.57 -11.56 3.68
CA ASP A 139 -10.75 -12.25 3.14
C ASP A 139 -11.86 -12.22 4.19
N PRO A 140 -13.13 -12.04 3.79
CA PRO A 140 -14.27 -12.15 4.71
C PRO A 140 -14.41 -13.52 5.36
N ASP A 141 -13.97 -14.58 4.70
CA ASP A 141 -13.92 -15.94 5.23
C ASP A 141 -12.64 -16.12 6.06
N PRO A 142 -12.73 -16.37 7.38
CA PRO A 142 -11.57 -16.54 8.24
C PRO A 142 -10.66 -17.71 7.86
N ALA A 143 -11.22 -18.80 7.28
CA ALA A 143 -10.43 -19.94 6.85
C ALA A 143 -9.58 -19.59 5.62
N ARG A 144 -10.14 -18.82 4.68
CA ARG A 144 -9.41 -18.28 3.54
C ARG A 144 -8.40 -17.24 3.95
N ASP A 145 -8.73 -16.36 4.90
CA ASP A 145 -7.83 -15.32 5.40
C ASP A 145 -6.61 -15.88 6.11
N ALA A 146 -6.77 -17.04 6.76
CA ALA A 146 -5.66 -17.77 7.40
C ALA A 146 -4.69 -18.38 6.38
N ASP A 147 -5.17 -18.77 5.20
CA ASP A 147 -4.34 -19.34 4.14
C ASP A 147 -3.60 -18.23 3.37
N LYS A 148 -2.33 -18.02 3.72
CA LYS A 148 -1.48 -17.02 3.07
C LYS A 148 -1.15 -17.35 1.60
N THR A 149 -1.43 -18.56 1.13
CA THR A 149 -1.26 -18.93 -0.28
C THR A 149 -2.41 -18.43 -1.15
N ASN A 150 -3.57 -18.17 -0.54
CA ASN A 150 -4.80 -17.71 -1.18
C ASN A 150 -5.11 -16.25 -0.81
N HIS A 151 -4.11 -15.37 -0.89
CA HIS A 151 -4.29 -13.96 -0.59
C HIS A 151 -5.09 -13.23 -1.70
N THR A 152 -5.68 -12.08 -1.34
CA THR A 152 -6.67 -11.37 -2.17
C THR A 152 -6.19 -10.95 -3.57
N GLY A 153 -4.89 -10.95 -3.83
CA GLY A 153 -4.33 -10.50 -5.10
C GLY A 153 -4.64 -9.03 -5.45
N MET A 154 -5.09 -8.25 -4.49
CA MET A 154 -5.42 -6.85 -4.68
C MET A 154 -4.17 -5.98 -4.65
N VAL A 155 -4.22 -4.88 -5.40
CA VAL A 155 -3.29 -3.76 -5.32
C VAL A 155 -4.06 -2.54 -4.86
N ARG A 156 -3.66 -1.95 -3.74
CA ARG A 156 -4.17 -0.65 -3.30
C ARG A 156 -3.24 0.44 -3.78
N TYR A 157 -3.80 1.58 -4.09
CA TYR A 157 -3.03 2.76 -4.47
C TYR A 157 -3.72 4.01 -3.94
N GLY A 158 -2.95 5.05 -3.70
CA GLY A 158 -3.52 6.28 -3.21
C GLY A 158 -2.50 7.38 -3.05
N ASN A 159 -3.01 8.57 -2.77
CA ASN A 159 -2.24 9.75 -2.42
C ASN A 159 -2.58 10.11 -0.98
N GLU A 160 -1.62 9.87 -0.08
CA GLU A 160 -1.85 10.05 1.35
C GLU A 160 -2.13 11.51 1.69
N GLY A 161 -1.39 12.45 1.12
CA GLY A 161 -1.60 13.88 1.36
C GLY A 161 -2.99 14.39 0.92
N ARG A 162 -3.60 13.72 -0.08
CA ARG A 162 -4.95 14.03 -0.57
C ARG A 162 -6.04 13.17 0.06
N GLN A 163 -5.68 12.18 0.86
CA GLN A 163 -6.60 11.17 1.43
C GLN A 163 -7.44 10.45 0.36
N LEU A 164 -6.89 10.25 -0.84
CA LEU A 164 -7.51 9.52 -1.93
C LEU A 164 -6.94 8.12 -2.02
N TRP A 165 -7.80 7.12 -1.89
CA TRP A 165 -7.43 5.70 -1.91
C TRP A 165 -8.38 4.91 -2.77
N ALA A 166 -7.82 3.95 -3.51
CA ALA A 166 -8.59 3.00 -4.31
C ALA A 166 -7.85 1.65 -4.41
N ALA A 167 -8.44 0.68 -5.09
CA ALA A 167 -7.85 -0.64 -5.26
C ALA A 167 -8.24 -1.25 -6.60
N PHE A 168 -7.34 -2.11 -7.12
CA PHE A 168 -7.59 -2.97 -8.26
C PHE A 168 -7.22 -4.42 -7.96
N PRO A 169 -7.88 -5.40 -8.60
CA PRO A 169 -7.29 -6.71 -8.74
C PRO A 169 -5.93 -6.60 -9.47
N GLY A 170 -4.87 -7.17 -8.89
CA GLY A 170 -3.52 -7.08 -9.46
C GLY A 170 -3.38 -7.69 -10.86
N THR A 171 -4.38 -8.47 -11.29
CA THR A 171 -4.49 -9.05 -12.63
C THR A 171 -5.23 -8.17 -13.64
N SER A 172 -5.73 -6.99 -13.22
CA SER A 172 -6.33 -6.02 -14.15
C SER A 172 -5.31 -5.53 -15.17
N LYS A 173 -5.78 -5.00 -16.30
CA LYS A 173 -4.89 -4.48 -17.37
C LYS A 173 -3.94 -3.43 -16.81
N ALA A 174 -2.65 -3.56 -17.09
CA ALA A 174 -1.60 -2.68 -16.57
C ALA A 174 -1.87 -1.20 -16.92
N GLU A 175 -2.39 -0.94 -18.10
CA GLU A 175 -2.73 0.41 -18.58
C GLU A 175 -3.86 1.04 -17.73
N ALA A 176 -4.86 0.23 -17.34
CA ALA A 176 -5.95 0.71 -16.48
C ALA A 176 -5.43 1.03 -15.06
N ILE A 177 -4.57 0.18 -14.51
CA ILE A 177 -3.92 0.41 -13.22
C ILE A 177 -3.07 1.68 -13.27
N ALA A 178 -2.17 1.80 -14.26
CA ALA A 178 -1.30 2.97 -14.41
C ALA A 178 -2.10 4.27 -14.55
N LYS A 179 -3.14 4.28 -15.39
CA LYS A 179 -4.03 5.44 -15.58
C LYS A 179 -4.69 5.88 -14.26
N SER A 180 -5.13 4.94 -13.45
CA SER A 180 -5.78 5.25 -12.18
C SER A 180 -4.79 5.74 -11.13
N ILE A 181 -3.58 5.20 -11.10
CA ILE A 181 -2.51 5.71 -10.24
C ILE A 181 -2.17 7.16 -10.64
N LEU A 182 -2.04 7.43 -11.94
CA LEU A 182 -1.80 8.78 -12.45
C LEU A 182 -2.90 9.75 -12.05
N TRP A 183 -4.15 9.31 -12.02
CA TRP A 183 -5.28 10.15 -11.61
C TRP A 183 -5.20 10.56 -10.14
N VAL A 184 -4.82 9.68 -9.21
CA VAL A 184 -4.64 10.02 -7.79
C VAL A 184 -3.33 10.77 -7.52
N ALA A 185 -2.31 10.56 -8.36
CA ALA A 185 -0.99 11.20 -8.27
C ALA A 185 -0.96 12.62 -8.87
N TRP A 186 -2.08 13.12 -9.39
CA TRP A 186 -2.13 14.43 -10.05
C TRP A 186 -1.67 15.55 -9.12
N PRO A 187 -0.79 16.48 -9.57
CA PRO A 187 -0.33 17.58 -8.75
C PRO A 187 -1.49 18.51 -8.35
N GLN A 188 -1.45 19.04 -7.15
CA GLN A 188 -2.50 19.92 -6.60
C GLN A 188 -2.59 21.29 -7.27
N ASN A 189 -1.62 21.67 -8.09
CA ASN A 189 -1.53 22.98 -8.73
C ASN A 189 -1.97 22.89 -10.17
N GLY A 190 -3.25 23.09 -10.42
CA GLY A 190 -3.99 23.64 -11.56
C GLY A 190 -3.47 23.58 -13.00
N ALA A 191 -2.48 22.80 -13.34
CA ALA A 191 -2.04 22.63 -14.72
C ALA A 191 -2.78 21.45 -15.36
N HIS A 192 -3.88 21.72 -16.04
CA HIS A 192 -4.55 20.78 -16.94
C HIS A 192 -3.67 20.53 -18.18
N GLY A 193 -2.62 19.76 -18.01
CA GLY A 193 -1.88 19.16 -19.10
C GLY A 193 -2.37 17.74 -19.33
N ALA A 194 -3.22 17.53 -20.31
CA ALA A 194 -3.59 16.20 -20.77
C ALA A 194 -2.35 15.50 -21.31
N THR A 195 -1.71 14.65 -20.51
CA THR A 195 -0.71 13.73 -21.01
C THR A 195 -1.45 12.66 -21.80
N LYS A 196 -1.35 12.73 -23.12
CA LYS A 196 -1.77 11.63 -24.02
C LYS A 196 -0.91 10.41 -23.68
N ILE A 197 -1.58 9.33 -23.29
CA ILE A 197 -1.01 7.98 -23.24
C ILE A 197 -1.15 7.36 -24.61
#